data_f5d67a48f7e4ef48fb97cb18bfcd7b86
#
_entry.id   f5d67a48f7e4ef48fb97cb18bfcd7b86
#
_cell.length_a   1.000
_cell.length_b   1.000
_cell.length_c   1.000
_cell.angle_alpha   90.00
_cell.angle_beta   90.00
_cell.angle_gamma   90.00
#
_symmetry.space_group_name_H-M   'P 1'
#
loop_
_entity.id
_entity.type
_entity.pdbx_description
1 polymer ?
#
loop_
_entity_poly.entity_id
_entity_poly.type
_entity_poly.pdbx_seq_one_letter_code
_entity_poly.pdbx_strand_id
1 'polypeptide(L)'
;MPATDPKLKDPSTSEQVQVLHILKKHRGSRRPSSWRCNVITQTEQEAETQIRQFRDALEVSYGSQGSQAMVQLFRQIAAAESDCGSHDRGGDLGLFSRGQMQKPFEEASFALQVGQLSELVSTDSGI
;
A
#
# COMPACT_ATOMS: atom_id res chain seq x y z
N MET A 1 1.39 -1.77 -2.65
CA MET A 1 0.84 -0.65 -3.46
C MET A 1 0.62 0.54 -2.55
N PRO A 2 1.48 1.55 -2.60
CA PRO A 2 1.26 2.75 -1.81
C PRO A 2 0.36 3.77 -2.50
N ALA A 3 -0.26 4.62 -1.70
CA ALA A 3 -0.98 5.82 -2.14
C ALA A 3 -0.74 6.91 -1.11
N THR A 4 -0.53 8.14 -1.54
CA THR A 4 -0.22 9.25 -0.64
C THR A 4 -1.51 9.90 -0.12
N ASP A 5 -1.61 10.07 1.20
CA ASP A 5 -2.74 10.77 1.81
C ASP A 5 -2.62 12.28 1.50
N PRO A 6 -3.63 12.89 0.85
CA PRO A 6 -3.54 14.29 0.42
C PRO A 6 -3.44 15.30 1.55
N LYS A 7 -3.77 14.94 2.78
CA LYS A 7 -3.78 15.89 3.90
C LYS A 7 -2.43 16.06 4.58
N LEU A 8 -1.47 15.17 4.31
CA LEU A 8 -0.33 14.98 5.20
C LEU A 8 1.03 15.16 4.54
N LYS A 9 1.08 15.46 3.25
CA LYS A 9 2.33 15.80 2.59
C LYS A 9 2.63 17.27 2.80
N ASP A 10 3.72 17.56 3.51
CA ASP A 10 4.19 18.91 3.75
C ASP A 10 5.49 19.17 2.97
N PRO A 11 5.45 20.01 1.93
CA PRO A 11 6.64 20.30 1.12
C PRO A 11 7.63 21.25 1.80
N SER A 12 7.28 21.86 2.92
CA SER A 12 8.14 22.83 3.59
C SER A 12 9.13 22.20 4.57
N THR A 13 8.95 20.90 4.90
CA THR A 13 9.88 20.17 5.80
C THR A 13 10.85 19.34 4.98
N SER A 14 11.90 18.82 5.63
CA SER A 14 12.73 17.78 5.03
C SER A 14 11.81 16.66 4.52
N GLU A 15 12.14 16.08 3.36
CA GLU A 15 11.25 15.16 2.66
C GLU A 15 10.69 14.07 3.56
N GLN A 16 9.43 14.22 3.90
CA GLN A 16 8.62 13.18 4.56
C GLN A 16 7.32 13.02 3.80
N VAL A 17 6.84 11.79 3.73
CA VAL A 17 5.56 11.49 3.13
C VAL A 17 4.76 10.60 4.08
N GLN A 18 3.45 10.67 3.96
CA GLN A 18 2.56 9.70 4.58
C GLN A 18 1.82 8.97 3.48
N VAL A 19 1.89 7.64 3.53
CA VAL A 19 1.23 6.80 2.54
C VAL A 19 0.33 5.79 3.22
N LEU A 20 -0.70 5.37 2.49
CA LEU A 20 -1.47 4.18 2.78
C LEU A 20 -0.94 3.06 1.90
N HIS A 21 -0.88 1.83 2.42
CA HIS A 21 -0.49 0.70 1.61
C HIS A 21 -1.34 -0.54 1.85
N ILE A 22 -1.37 -1.39 0.85
CA ILE A 22 -1.93 -2.74 0.92
C ILE A 22 -0.81 -3.70 0.57
N LEU A 23 -0.55 -4.65 1.46
CA LEU A 23 0.49 -5.66 1.28
C LEU A 23 -0.13 -7.03 1.15
N LYS A 24 0.23 -7.76 0.08
CA LYS A 24 -0.07 -9.18 -0.05
C LYS A 24 1.24 -9.96 -0.02
N LYS A 25 1.40 -10.79 0.99
CA LYS A 25 2.56 -11.67 1.11
C LYS A 25 2.35 -12.93 0.29
N HIS A 26 3.47 -13.57 -0.02
CA HIS A 26 3.51 -14.84 -0.74
C HIS A 26 4.57 -15.75 -0.09
N ARG A 27 4.67 -16.98 -0.58
CA ARG A 27 5.60 -17.97 0.01
C ARG A 27 7.06 -17.54 -0.04
N GLY A 28 7.43 -16.63 -0.94
CA GLY A 28 8.77 -16.06 -1.05
C GLY A 28 9.01 -14.82 -0.20
N SER A 29 8.01 -14.34 0.54
CA SER A 29 8.17 -13.18 1.40
C SER A 29 9.16 -13.46 2.53
N ARG A 30 9.86 -12.42 2.99
CA ARG A 30 10.80 -12.52 4.11
C ARG A 30 10.18 -13.19 5.33
N ARG A 31 8.93 -12.86 5.62
CA ARG A 31 8.18 -13.42 6.73
C ARG A 31 6.81 -13.85 6.20
N PRO A 32 6.66 -15.11 5.72
CA PRO A 32 5.44 -15.56 5.06
C PRO A 32 4.35 -15.92 6.08
N SER A 33 4.00 -14.96 6.91
CA SER A 33 2.91 -15.04 7.88
C SER A 33 2.33 -13.66 8.10
N SER A 34 1.08 -13.62 8.55
CA SER A 34 0.42 -12.36 8.87
C SER A 34 -0.66 -12.59 9.93
N TRP A 35 -1.30 -11.51 10.35
CA TRP A 35 -2.44 -11.57 11.28
C TRP A 35 -3.61 -12.39 10.70
N ARG A 36 -3.70 -12.50 9.36
CA ARG A 36 -4.77 -13.26 8.68
C ARG A 36 -4.44 -14.74 8.53
N CYS A 37 -3.16 -15.08 8.46
CA CYS A 37 -2.74 -16.43 8.12
C CYS A 37 -1.36 -16.72 8.73
N ASN A 38 -1.26 -17.78 9.51
CA ASN A 38 -0.01 -18.14 10.17
C ASN A 38 1.07 -18.60 9.19
N VAL A 39 0.67 -19.27 8.09
CA VAL A 39 1.59 -19.73 7.06
C VAL A 39 1.01 -19.36 5.71
N ILE A 40 1.70 -18.47 5.01
CA ILE A 40 1.27 -18.00 3.70
C ILE A 40 1.95 -18.85 2.64
N THR A 41 1.15 -19.54 1.84
CA THR A 41 1.63 -20.48 0.83
C THR A 41 1.38 -20.05 -0.60
N GLN A 42 0.63 -18.97 -0.81
CA GLN A 42 0.33 -18.52 -2.17
C GLN A 42 1.58 -18.07 -2.91
N THR A 43 1.54 -18.14 -4.23
CA THR A 43 2.66 -17.72 -5.07
C THR A 43 2.72 -16.21 -5.17
N GLU A 44 3.89 -15.70 -5.57
CA GLU A 44 4.06 -14.28 -5.88
C GLU A 44 3.06 -13.82 -6.94
N GLN A 45 2.84 -14.64 -7.97
CA GLN A 45 1.92 -14.34 -9.04
C GLN A 45 0.47 -14.21 -8.54
N GLU A 46 0.07 -15.05 -7.60
CA GLU A 46 -1.24 -14.96 -6.98
C GLU A 46 -1.38 -13.67 -6.18
N ALA A 47 -0.35 -13.28 -5.44
CA ALA A 47 -0.33 -12.02 -4.71
C ALA A 47 -0.43 -10.82 -5.66
N GLU A 48 0.31 -10.84 -6.77
CA GLU A 48 0.22 -9.80 -7.79
C GLU A 48 -1.19 -9.68 -8.36
N THR A 49 -1.83 -10.79 -8.66
CA THR A 49 -3.20 -10.81 -9.18
C THR A 49 -4.17 -10.17 -8.20
N GLN A 50 -4.04 -10.49 -6.92
CA GLN A 50 -4.87 -9.89 -5.87
C GLN A 50 -4.69 -8.37 -5.81
N ILE A 51 -3.46 -7.90 -5.83
CA ILE A 51 -3.16 -6.46 -5.80
C ILE A 51 -3.69 -5.76 -7.06
N ARG A 52 -3.56 -6.38 -8.23
CA ARG A 52 -4.13 -5.80 -9.47
C ARG A 52 -5.64 -5.65 -9.39
N GLN A 53 -6.32 -6.63 -8.82
CA GLN A 53 -7.77 -6.57 -8.63
C GLN A 53 -8.16 -5.42 -7.69
N PHE A 54 -7.43 -5.25 -6.60
CA PHE A 54 -7.65 -4.12 -5.69
C PHE A 54 -7.40 -2.78 -6.39
N ARG A 55 -6.31 -2.70 -7.14
CA ARG A 55 -5.97 -1.48 -7.87
C ARG A 55 -7.03 -1.11 -8.90
N ASP A 56 -7.53 -2.09 -9.64
CA ASP A 56 -8.59 -1.86 -10.62
C ASP A 56 -9.86 -1.34 -9.96
N ALA A 57 -10.26 -1.90 -8.82
CA ALA A 57 -11.42 -1.44 -8.07
C ALA A 57 -11.22 0.00 -7.58
N LEU A 58 -10.01 0.34 -7.14
CA LEU A 58 -9.68 1.68 -6.68
C LEU A 58 -9.73 2.70 -7.83
N GLU A 59 -9.24 2.33 -9.00
CA GLU A 59 -9.30 3.21 -10.17
C GLU A 59 -10.74 3.46 -10.62
N VAL A 60 -11.58 2.44 -10.58
CA VAL A 60 -13.01 2.58 -10.89
C VAL A 60 -13.67 3.53 -9.88
N SER A 61 -13.38 3.38 -8.60
CA SER A 61 -13.90 4.26 -7.56
C SER A 61 -13.46 5.70 -7.77
N TYR A 62 -12.19 5.92 -8.11
CA TYR A 62 -11.67 7.24 -8.40
C TYR A 62 -12.39 7.89 -9.58
N GLY A 63 -12.55 7.15 -10.67
CA GLY A 63 -13.19 7.67 -11.88
C GLY A 63 -14.66 7.99 -11.72
N SER A 64 -15.36 7.27 -10.84
CA SER A 64 -16.82 7.45 -10.65
C SER A 64 -17.17 8.37 -9.49
N GLN A 65 -16.36 8.41 -8.43
CA GLN A 65 -16.72 9.09 -7.17
C GLN A 65 -15.62 10.01 -6.62
N GLY A 66 -14.44 10.03 -7.25
CA GLY A 66 -13.35 10.93 -6.88
C GLY A 66 -12.37 10.38 -5.87
N SER A 67 -11.41 11.22 -5.48
CA SER A 67 -10.26 10.80 -4.66
C SER A 67 -10.63 10.42 -3.23
N GLN A 68 -11.59 11.11 -2.61
CA GLN A 68 -12.00 10.78 -1.24
C GLN A 68 -12.62 9.39 -1.16
N ALA A 69 -13.49 9.05 -2.11
CA ALA A 69 -14.08 7.72 -2.17
C ALA A 69 -13.02 6.65 -2.41
N MET A 70 -12.05 6.92 -3.27
CA MET A 70 -10.93 6.00 -3.51
C MET A 70 -10.13 5.77 -2.23
N VAL A 71 -9.81 6.83 -1.49
CA VAL A 71 -9.04 6.71 -0.23
C VAL A 71 -9.82 5.89 0.80
N GLN A 72 -11.13 6.12 0.94
CA GLN A 72 -11.96 5.34 1.85
C GLN A 72 -11.99 3.87 1.47
N LEU A 73 -12.15 3.56 0.18
CA LEU A 73 -12.12 2.18 -0.30
C LEU A 73 -10.75 1.55 -0.06
N PHE A 74 -9.67 2.30 -0.28
CA PHE A 74 -8.31 1.83 0.00
C PHE A 74 -8.18 1.42 1.47
N ARG A 75 -8.63 2.26 2.39
CA ARG A 75 -8.57 1.96 3.82
C ARG A 75 -9.39 0.72 4.18
N GLN A 76 -10.56 0.56 3.58
CA GLN A 76 -11.42 -0.62 3.80
C GLN A 76 -10.75 -1.90 3.30
N ILE A 77 -10.15 -1.87 2.11
CA ILE A 77 -9.44 -3.02 1.56
C ILE A 77 -8.22 -3.35 2.43
N ALA A 78 -7.46 -2.35 2.83
CA ALA A 78 -6.29 -2.55 3.69
C ALA A 78 -6.68 -3.18 5.01
N ALA A 79 -7.76 -2.71 5.64
CA ALA A 79 -8.22 -3.24 6.92
C ALA A 79 -8.60 -4.71 6.83
N ALA A 80 -9.19 -5.14 5.71
CA ALA A 80 -9.69 -6.50 5.55
C ALA A 80 -8.67 -7.45 4.93
N GLU A 81 -7.81 -6.96 4.03
CA GLU A 81 -7.05 -7.80 3.11
C GLU A 81 -5.53 -7.64 3.20
N SER A 82 -5.02 -6.57 3.81
CA SER A 82 -3.58 -6.35 3.89
C SER A 82 -2.93 -7.29 4.89
N ASP A 83 -1.79 -7.88 4.50
CA ASP A 83 -1.00 -8.74 5.38
C ASP A 83 -0.06 -7.97 6.30
N CYS A 84 -0.07 -6.65 6.23
CA CYS A 84 0.72 -5.79 7.10
C CYS A 84 -0.03 -5.46 8.39
N GLY A 85 0.70 -5.30 9.50
CA GLY A 85 0.12 -4.88 10.78
C GLY A 85 -0.58 -3.52 10.71
N SER A 86 -0.23 -2.68 9.73
CA SER A 86 -0.91 -1.40 9.52
C SER A 86 -2.37 -1.55 9.07
N HIS A 87 -2.85 -2.78 8.81
CA HIS A 87 -4.23 -3.03 8.41
C HIS A 87 -5.22 -2.42 9.39
N ASP A 88 -4.92 -2.43 10.67
CA ASP A 88 -5.81 -1.90 11.72
C ASP A 88 -5.90 -0.37 11.71
N ARG A 89 -5.02 0.29 10.97
CA ARG A 89 -5.06 1.73 10.73
C ARG A 89 -5.45 2.05 9.29
N GLY A 90 -6.13 1.13 8.61
CA GLY A 90 -6.52 1.33 7.21
C GLY A 90 -5.33 1.41 6.26
N GLY A 91 -4.22 0.76 6.59
CA GLY A 91 -3.00 0.77 5.79
C GLY A 91 -2.10 1.97 6.01
N ASP A 92 -2.40 2.83 6.98
CA ASP A 92 -1.64 4.04 7.24
C ASP A 92 -0.30 3.72 7.91
N LEU A 93 0.79 4.06 7.24
CA LEU A 93 2.15 3.83 7.74
C LEU A 93 2.69 5.00 8.56
N GLY A 94 1.96 6.11 8.63
CA GLY A 94 2.45 7.32 9.25
C GLY A 94 3.49 8.04 8.38
N LEU A 95 4.06 9.11 8.90
CA LEU A 95 5.10 9.86 8.21
C LEU A 95 6.41 9.09 8.22
N PHE A 96 7.11 9.09 7.10
CA PHE A 96 8.45 8.53 7.02
C PHE A 96 9.33 9.32 6.06
N SER A 97 10.64 9.24 6.30
CA SER A 97 11.66 9.89 5.48
C SER A 97 12.35 8.84 4.60
N ARG A 98 13.19 9.33 3.68
CA ARG A 98 14.06 8.43 2.93
C ARG A 98 15.00 7.69 3.89
N GLY A 99 15.29 6.43 3.57
CA GLY A 99 16.15 5.57 4.37
C GLY A 99 15.43 4.74 5.43
N GLN A 100 14.13 4.91 5.61
CA GLN A 100 13.35 4.20 6.64
C GLN A 100 12.61 2.98 6.09
N MET A 101 12.32 2.95 4.78
CA MET A 101 11.57 1.86 4.14
C MET A 101 12.44 1.13 3.12
N GLN A 102 12.02 -0.04 2.70
CA GLN A 102 12.69 -0.74 1.61
C GLN A 102 12.71 0.13 0.36
N LYS A 103 13.83 0.11 -0.34
CA LYS A 103 14.10 1.07 -1.39
C LYS A 103 13.05 1.09 -2.52
N PRO A 104 12.57 -0.03 -3.05
CA PRO A 104 11.53 0.01 -4.09
C PRO A 104 10.26 0.70 -3.59
N PHE A 105 9.88 0.46 -2.35
CA PHE A 105 8.70 1.09 -1.73
C PHE A 105 8.93 2.58 -1.52
N GLU A 106 10.11 2.95 -1.03
CA GLU A 106 10.49 4.36 -0.84
C GLU A 106 10.41 5.12 -2.16
N GLU A 107 11.04 4.60 -3.20
CA GLU A 107 11.07 5.28 -4.51
C GLU A 107 9.66 5.47 -5.07
N ALA A 108 8.83 4.43 -4.99
CA ALA A 108 7.43 4.52 -5.44
C ALA A 108 6.65 5.56 -4.63
N SER A 109 6.84 5.58 -3.31
CA SER A 109 6.11 6.49 -2.43
C SER A 109 6.48 7.95 -2.67
N PHE A 110 7.77 8.24 -2.79
CA PHE A 110 8.24 9.62 -3.00
C PHE A 110 7.97 10.11 -4.42
N ALA A 111 7.79 9.23 -5.40
CA ALA A 111 7.40 9.58 -6.75
C ALA A 111 5.93 9.94 -6.88
N LEU A 112 5.09 9.55 -5.92
CA LEU A 112 3.66 9.82 -5.96
C LEU A 112 3.36 11.29 -5.66
N GLN A 113 2.41 11.84 -6.37
CA GLN A 113 1.75 13.07 -5.98
C GLN A 113 0.63 12.75 -4.99
N VAL A 114 0.28 13.73 -4.18
CA VAL A 114 -0.81 13.59 -3.21
C VAL A 114 -2.10 13.12 -3.91
N GLY A 115 -2.69 12.06 -3.39
CA GLY A 115 -3.92 11.47 -3.95
C GLY A 115 -3.69 10.51 -5.10
N GLN A 116 -2.43 10.29 -5.51
CA GLN A 116 -2.09 9.39 -6.61
C GLN A 116 -1.89 7.96 -6.12
N LEU A 117 -2.27 6.99 -6.96
CA LEU A 117 -2.11 5.57 -6.73
C LEU A 117 -0.89 5.06 -7.50
N SER A 118 -0.04 4.26 -6.84
CA SER A 118 1.15 3.69 -7.49
C SER A 118 0.81 2.48 -8.36
N GLU A 119 1.77 2.10 -9.21
CA GLU A 119 1.82 0.76 -9.77
C GLU A 119 2.16 -0.26 -8.68
N LEU A 120 2.10 -1.55 -9.00
CA LEU A 120 2.50 -2.60 -8.08
C LEU A 120 3.98 -2.46 -7.73
N VAL A 121 4.29 -2.64 -6.44
CA VAL A 121 5.66 -2.54 -5.93
C VAL A 121 6.03 -3.88 -5.30
N SER A 122 7.09 -4.50 -5.78
CA SER A 122 7.59 -5.74 -5.21
C SER A 122 8.74 -5.45 -4.25
N THR A 123 8.65 -5.99 -3.04
CA THR A 123 9.72 -5.90 -2.03
C THR A 123 9.93 -7.27 -1.42
N ASP A 124 10.93 -7.39 -0.52
CA ASP A 124 11.17 -8.63 0.22
C ASP A 124 9.99 -8.99 1.14
N SER A 125 9.16 -8.02 1.48
CA SER A 125 7.97 -8.25 2.31
C SER A 125 6.80 -8.83 1.52
N GLY A 126 6.70 -8.56 0.23
CA GLY A 126 5.61 -9.00 -0.65
C GLY A 126 5.31 -7.97 -1.73
N ILE A 127 4.10 -8.08 -2.27
CA ILE A 127 3.62 -7.17 -3.32
C ILE A 127 2.76 -6.08 -2.70
#